data_da7454dbe2a0aa552f61d7ee93807770
#
_entry.id   da7454dbe2a0aa552f61d7ee93807770
#
_cell.length_a   1.000
_cell.length_b   1.000
_cell.length_c   1.000
_cell.angle_alpha   90.00
_cell.angle_beta   90.00
_cell.angle_gamma   90.00
#
_symmetry.space_group_name_H-M   'P 1'
#
loop_
_entity.id
_entity.type
_entity.pdbx_description
1 polymer ?
#
loop_
_entity_poly.entity_id
_entity_poly.type
_entity_poly.pdbx_seq_one_letter_code
_entity_poly.pdbx_strand_id
1 'polypeptide(L)'
;MNKVILMGRLTRDPELQQTPQGTSVCRFTVAVNRRFAKEGQQTADFISCTAWRQTAEFICKYFKQGSMIAVVGSIQTRTWESQDGKKQYATDVVVDEAYFTGSKTETGTSGAATAPAKPKGEDANAPFDEFDSMGFAAMGGSEDDLPF
;
A
#
# COMPACT_ATOMS: atom_id res chain seq x y z
N MET A 1 6.63 -20.77 13.03
CA MET A 1 6.98 -19.46 12.42
C MET A 1 5.75 -18.59 12.38
N ASN A 2 5.82 -17.33 12.87
CA ASN A 2 4.70 -16.39 12.91
C ASN A 2 5.13 -15.12 12.17
N LYS A 3 4.79 -15.02 10.90
CA LYS A 3 5.14 -13.89 10.02
C LYS A 3 3.94 -13.52 9.17
N VAL A 4 3.66 -12.23 9.09
CA VAL A 4 2.58 -11.64 8.30
C VAL A 4 3.16 -10.56 7.41
N ILE A 5 2.75 -10.53 6.17
CA ILE A 5 3.05 -9.48 5.19
C ILE A 5 1.72 -8.98 4.63
N LEU A 6 1.43 -7.70 4.81
CA LEU A 6 0.21 -7.07 4.35
C LEU A 6 0.53 -5.85 3.49
N MET A 7 -0.23 -5.66 2.43
CA MET A 7 -0.22 -4.45 1.62
C MET A 7 -1.64 -3.95 1.46
N GLY A 8 -1.89 -2.69 1.82
CA GLY A 8 -3.22 -2.11 1.76
C GLY A 8 -3.22 -0.61 2.02
N ARG A 9 -4.40 -0.02 2.18
CA ARG A 9 -4.55 1.41 2.45
C ARG A 9 -4.90 1.67 3.91
N LEU A 10 -4.36 2.74 4.46
CA LEU A 10 -4.74 3.23 5.78
C LEU A 10 -6.19 3.75 5.76
N THR A 11 -7.01 3.30 6.70
CA THR A 11 -8.42 3.69 6.80
C THR A 11 -8.60 5.06 7.45
N ARG A 12 -7.63 5.48 8.27
CA ARG A 12 -7.57 6.76 8.99
C ARG A 12 -6.12 7.16 9.24
N ASP A 13 -5.92 8.39 9.66
CA ASP A 13 -4.59 8.85 10.04
C ASP A 13 -4.05 8.03 11.22
N PRO A 14 -2.79 7.59 11.17
CA PRO A 14 -2.17 6.89 12.27
C PRO A 14 -1.88 7.85 13.43
N GLU A 15 -2.30 7.47 14.63
CA GLU A 15 -2.12 8.28 15.83
C GLU A 15 -0.95 7.78 16.65
N LEU A 16 0.01 8.66 16.91
CA LEU A 16 1.13 8.40 17.79
C LEU A 16 0.70 8.62 19.25
N GLN A 17 0.85 7.61 20.06
CA GLN A 17 0.61 7.65 21.49
C GLN A 17 1.90 7.27 22.23
N GLN A 18 2.04 7.73 23.47
CA GLN A 18 3.11 7.29 24.35
C GLN A 18 2.54 6.48 25.50
N THR A 19 3.18 5.36 25.80
CA THR A 19 2.87 4.61 26.99
C THR A 19 3.37 5.36 28.24
N PRO A 20 2.87 5.06 29.45
CA PRO A 20 3.38 5.66 30.70
C PRO A 20 4.89 5.50 30.89
N GLN A 21 5.50 4.54 30.22
CA GLN A 21 6.95 4.29 30.22
C GLN A 21 7.72 5.09 29.14
N GLY A 22 7.03 6.00 28.41
CA GLY A 22 7.64 6.83 27.36
C GLY A 22 7.88 6.10 26.03
N THR A 23 7.35 4.90 25.83
CA THR A 23 7.50 4.17 24.58
C THR A 23 6.46 4.63 23.56
N SER A 24 6.90 5.02 22.38
CA SER A 24 6.02 5.38 21.25
C SER A 24 5.26 4.15 20.76
N VAL A 25 3.95 4.28 20.59
CA VAL A 25 3.06 3.27 20.01
C VAL A 25 2.11 3.94 19.02
N CYS A 26 1.90 3.29 17.90
CA CYS A 26 0.95 3.71 16.87
C CYS A 26 -0.04 2.60 16.59
N ARG A 27 -1.34 2.92 16.63
CA ARG A 27 -2.41 1.99 16.25
C ARG A 27 -3.09 2.50 14.99
N PHE A 28 -3.24 1.62 14.02
CA PHE A 28 -3.87 1.93 12.75
C PHE A 28 -4.57 0.70 12.16
N THR A 29 -5.39 0.91 11.17
CA THR A 29 -6.10 -0.17 10.46
C THR A 29 -5.75 -0.11 8.99
N VAL A 30 -5.39 -1.26 8.44
CA VAL A 30 -5.08 -1.43 7.02
C VAL A 30 -6.25 -2.13 6.33
N ALA A 31 -6.78 -1.52 5.28
CA ALA A 31 -7.76 -2.12 4.39
C ALA A 31 -7.02 -2.89 3.29
N VAL A 32 -7.15 -4.20 3.31
CA VAL A 32 -6.55 -5.12 2.33
C VAL A 32 -7.65 -5.67 1.42
N ASN A 33 -7.55 -5.43 0.12
CA ASN A 33 -8.53 -5.90 -0.84
C ASN A 33 -8.51 -7.43 -0.94
N ARG A 34 -9.71 -8.04 -0.96
CA ARG A 34 -9.86 -9.47 -1.22
C ARG A 34 -9.71 -9.76 -2.70
N ARG A 35 -8.95 -10.80 -3.02
CA ARG A 35 -8.65 -11.19 -4.40
C ARG A 35 -9.89 -11.64 -5.20
N PHE A 36 -10.86 -12.23 -4.51
CA PHE A 36 -12.09 -12.79 -5.11
C PHE A 36 -13.31 -12.35 -4.29
N ALA A 37 -13.65 -11.07 -4.36
CA ALA A 37 -14.88 -10.57 -3.76
C ALA A 37 -16.03 -10.75 -4.76
N LYS A 38 -17.13 -11.40 -4.34
CA LYS A 38 -18.36 -11.47 -5.14
C LYS A 38 -19.16 -10.18 -4.96
N GLU A 39 -19.90 -9.82 -5.98
CA GLU A 39 -20.80 -8.66 -5.95
C GLU A 39 -21.77 -8.76 -4.76
N GLY A 40 -21.87 -7.69 -3.96
CA GLY A 40 -22.67 -7.66 -2.72
C GLY A 40 -21.96 -8.19 -1.46
N GLN A 41 -20.69 -8.64 -1.54
CA GLN A 41 -19.91 -9.07 -0.39
C GLN A 41 -18.82 -8.04 -0.02
N GLN A 42 -18.30 -8.18 1.21
CA GLN A 42 -17.18 -7.36 1.67
C GLN A 42 -15.97 -7.53 0.74
N THR A 43 -15.52 -6.42 0.16
CA THR A 43 -14.43 -6.38 -0.84
C THR A 43 -13.05 -6.20 -0.21
N ALA A 44 -12.99 -5.80 1.06
CA ALA A 44 -11.74 -5.57 1.79
C ALA A 44 -11.82 -6.11 3.21
N ASP A 45 -10.69 -6.58 3.72
CA ASP A 45 -10.50 -6.92 5.12
C ASP A 45 -9.84 -5.76 5.84
N PHE A 46 -10.38 -5.41 7.02
CA PHE A 46 -9.88 -4.36 7.88
C PHE A 46 -9.05 -4.98 8.99
N ILE A 47 -7.74 -4.85 8.91
CA ILE A 47 -6.81 -5.52 9.80
C ILE A 47 -6.21 -4.49 10.77
N SER A 48 -6.39 -4.71 12.07
CA SER A 48 -5.80 -3.89 13.12
C SER A 48 -4.31 -4.16 13.24
N CYS A 49 -3.52 -3.09 13.18
CA CYS A 49 -2.07 -3.11 13.27
C CYS A 49 -1.58 -2.22 14.40
N THR A 50 -0.53 -2.67 15.08
CA THR A 50 0.14 -1.91 16.14
C THR A 50 1.63 -1.87 15.86
N ALA A 51 2.20 -0.68 15.78
CA ALA A 51 3.64 -0.46 15.65
C ALA A 51 4.20 0.14 16.94
N TRP A 52 5.48 -0.11 17.21
CA TRP A 52 6.18 0.33 18.41
C TRP A 52 7.44 1.11 18.09
N ARG A 53 7.84 2.00 19.01
CA ARG A 53 9.11 2.74 18.97
C ARG A 53 9.32 3.47 17.63
N GLN A 54 10.47 3.26 16.99
CA GLN A 54 10.84 3.92 15.74
C GLN A 54 9.88 3.64 14.59
N THR A 55 9.37 2.41 14.49
CA THR A 55 8.38 2.04 13.44
C THR A 55 7.09 2.81 13.62
N ALA A 56 6.64 3.04 14.87
CA ALA A 56 5.46 3.86 15.17
C ALA A 56 5.65 5.31 14.73
N GLU A 57 6.79 5.92 15.05
CA GLU A 57 7.14 7.29 14.68
C GLU A 57 7.25 7.44 13.16
N PHE A 58 7.90 6.48 12.50
CA PHE A 58 8.02 6.44 11.05
C PHE A 58 6.65 6.42 10.36
N ILE A 59 5.74 5.53 10.80
CA ILE A 59 4.41 5.41 10.19
C ILE A 59 3.62 6.71 10.38
N CYS A 60 3.59 7.28 11.59
CA CYS A 60 2.85 8.51 11.87
C CYS A 60 3.42 9.74 11.15
N LYS A 61 4.72 9.76 10.88
CA LYS A 61 5.38 10.87 10.20
C LYS A 61 5.12 10.88 8.69
N TYR A 62 5.09 9.71 8.07
CA TYR A 62 5.13 9.61 6.61
C TYR A 62 3.85 9.11 5.97
N PHE A 63 2.94 8.50 6.72
CA PHE A 63 1.70 7.96 6.19
C PHE A 63 0.48 8.71 6.73
N LYS A 64 -0.53 8.84 5.87
CA LYS A 64 -1.82 9.47 6.20
C LYS A 64 -2.97 8.57 5.75
N GLN A 65 -4.18 8.92 6.11
CA GLN A 65 -5.40 8.28 5.63
C GLN A 65 -5.35 8.10 4.11
N GLY A 66 -5.69 6.92 3.62
CA GLY A 66 -5.69 6.57 2.20
C GLY A 66 -4.32 6.21 1.62
N SER A 67 -3.21 6.48 2.34
CA SER A 67 -1.87 6.09 1.89
C SER A 67 -1.76 4.58 1.76
N MET A 68 -1.09 4.12 0.71
CA MET A 68 -0.73 2.73 0.52
C MET A 68 0.49 2.39 1.36
N ILE A 69 0.42 1.32 2.13
CA ILE A 69 1.49 0.88 3.01
C ILE A 69 1.69 -0.63 2.86
N ALA A 70 2.94 -1.10 2.88
CA ALA A 70 3.27 -2.49 3.10
C ALA A 70 3.87 -2.65 4.49
N VAL A 71 3.39 -3.62 5.25
CA VAL A 71 3.85 -3.91 6.60
C VAL A 71 4.26 -5.37 6.71
N VAL A 72 5.30 -5.58 7.48
CA VAL A 72 5.80 -6.90 7.87
C VAL A 72 5.75 -7.00 9.37
N GLY A 73 5.23 -8.10 9.89
CA GLY A 73 5.07 -8.27 11.34
C GLY A 73 4.66 -9.68 11.73
N SER A 74 4.04 -9.80 12.89
CA SER A 74 3.55 -11.04 13.45
C SER A 74 2.12 -10.89 13.97
N ILE A 75 1.32 -11.96 13.91
CA ILE A 75 -0.02 -12.01 14.51
C ILE A 75 0.12 -12.20 16.02
N GLN A 76 -0.60 -11.38 16.77
CA GLN A 76 -0.77 -11.57 18.21
C GLN A 76 -2.25 -11.58 18.57
N THR A 77 -2.63 -12.52 19.41
CA THR A 77 -3.98 -12.60 19.97
C THR A 77 -3.95 -12.15 21.42
N ARG A 78 -4.96 -11.38 21.82
CA ARG A 78 -5.16 -10.99 23.21
C ARG A 78 -6.58 -11.37 23.62
N THR A 79 -6.70 -11.78 24.86
CA THR A 79 -7.97 -12.13 25.48
C THR A 79 -8.20 -11.22 26.66
N TRP A 80 -9.40 -10.66 26.78
CA TRP A 80 -9.82 -9.89 27.95
C TRP A 80 -11.25 -10.25 28.35
N GLU A 81 -11.57 -10.01 29.56
CA GLU A 81 -12.94 -10.15 30.07
C GLU A 81 -13.68 -8.82 29.87
N SER A 82 -14.85 -8.87 29.24
CA SER A 82 -15.77 -7.74 29.16
C SER A 82 -16.42 -7.52 30.52
N GLN A 83 -16.96 -6.33 30.76
CA GLN A 83 -17.72 -6.01 31.98
C GLN A 83 -18.90 -6.98 32.24
N ASP A 84 -19.39 -7.63 31.21
CA ASP A 84 -20.44 -8.66 31.29
C ASP A 84 -19.90 -10.06 31.61
N GLY A 85 -18.64 -10.22 31.98
CA GLY A 85 -18.02 -11.51 32.31
C GLY A 85 -17.76 -12.42 31.11
N LYS A 86 -17.91 -11.90 29.89
CA LYS A 86 -17.65 -12.67 28.66
C LYS A 86 -16.22 -12.48 28.19
N LYS A 87 -15.56 -13.60 27.88
CA LYS A 87 -14.22 -13.57 27.27
C LYS A 87 -14.29 -13.00 25.84
N GLN A 88 -13.54 -11.95 25.59
CA GLN A 88 -13.38 -11.32 24.28
C GLN A 88 -11.98 -11.65 23.72
N TYR A 89 -11.93 -11.85 22.42
CA TYR A 89 -10.69 -12.14 21.70
C TYR A 89 -10.45 -11.04 20.67
N ALA A 90 -9.24 -10.51 20.62
CA ALA A 90 -8.81 -9.68 19.51
C ALA A 90 -7.55 -10.27 18.88
N THR A 91 -7.46 -10.11 17.57
CA THR A 91 -6.30 -10.48 16.78
C THR A 91 -5.74 -9.21 16.16
N ASP A 92 -4.53 -8.87 16.54
CA ASP A 92 -3.82 -7.69 16.06
C ASP A 92 -2.51 -8.13 15.37
N VAL A 93 -2.07 -7.36 14.40
CA VAL A 93 -0.75 -7.54 13.78
C VAL A 93 0.23 -6.58 14.44
N VAL A 94 1.26 -7.11 15.07
CA VAL A 94 2.38 -6.31 15.57
C VAL A 94 3.36 -6.11 14.43
N VAL A 95 3.57 -4.85 14.06
CA VAL A 95 4.37 -4.45 12.89
C VAL A 95 5.84 -4.27 13.31
N ASP A 96 6.71 -5.02 12.66
CA ASP A 96 8.15 -4.93 12.81
C ASP A 96 8.73 -3.90 11.83
N GLU A 97 8.27 -3.93 10.57
CA GLU A 97 8.77 -3.11 9.48
C GLU A 97 7.63 -2.53 8.64
N ALA A 98 7.83 -1.32 8.12
CA ALA A 98 6.87 -0.65 7.23
C ALA A 98 7.59 -0.07 6.01
N TYR A 99 6.96 -0.18 4.83
CA TYR A 99 7.54 0.22 3.55
C TYR A 99 6.58 1.08 2.74
N PHE A 100 7.13 2.02 1.99
CA PHE A 100 6.39 2.74 0.97
C PHE A 100 6.14 1.83 -0.24
N THR A 101 4.91 1.86 -0.76
CA THR A 101 4.49 1.02 -1.89
C THR A 101 4.05 1.83 -3.11
N GLY A 102 4.00 3.16 -2.98
CA GLY A 102 3.59 4.08 -4.02
C GLY A 102 4.71 5.03 -4.45
N SER A 103 4.63 5.51 -5.68
CA SER A 103 5.44 6.63 -6.14
C SER A 103 5.10 7.88 -5.31
N LYS A 104 6.10 8.73 -5.04
CA LYS A 104 6.01 9.98 -4.29
C LYS A 104 4.97 10.99 -4.82
N THR A 105 4.29 10.66 -5.92
CA THR A 105 3.36 11.53 -6.65
C THR A 105 1.90 11.43 -6.14
N GLU A 106 1.55 10.47 -5.27
CA GLU A 106 0.15 10.28 -4.83
C GLU A 106 -0.21 11.00 -3.51
N THR A 107 0.65 11.87 -3.00
CA THR A 107 0.31 12.73 -1.86
C THR A 107 -0.24 14.06 -2.38
N GLY A 108 -1.52 14.05 -2.76
CA GLY A 108 -2.36 15.24 -2.74
C GLY A 108 -2.05 16.34 -3.73
N THR A 109 -2.76 16.36 -4.84
CA THR A 109 -3.32 17.62 -5.35
C THR A 109 -4.64 17.30 -6.06
N SER A 110 -5.72 17.37 -5.32
CA SER A 110 -7.02 17.71 -5.89
C SER A 110 -6.94 19.20 -6.22
N GLY A 111 -6.54 19.52 -7.42
CA GLY A 111 -6.37 20.87 -7.95
C GLY A 111 -6.96 20.93 -9.34
N ALA A 112 -8.17 21.47 -9.42
CA ALA A 112 -8.82 22.18 -10.52
C ALA A 112 -8.29 21.88 -11.96
N ALA A 113 -9.16 21.30 -12.74
CA ALA A 113 -9.12 21.33 -14.19
C ALA A 113 -9.09 22.78 -14.69
N THR A 114 -7.97 23.20 -15.26
CA THR A 114 -7.92 24.34 -16.16
C THR A 114 -7.51 23.81 -17.50
N ALA A 115 -8.45 23.84 -18.44
CA ALA A 115 -8.24 23.50 -19.82
C ALA A 115 -7.17 24.44 -20.44
N PRO A 116 -6.18 23.96 -21.18
CA PRO A 116 -5.35 24.82 -21.99
C PRO A 116 -6.03 25.10 -23.34
N ALA A 117 -6.18 26.40 -23.59
CA ALA A 117 -6.59 26.94 -24.88
C ALA A 117 -5.58 26.57 -25.98
N LYS A 118 -6.09 26.26 -27.17
CA LYS A 118 -5.34 26.11 -28.43
C LYS A 118 -4.59 27.39 -28.74
N PRO A 119 -3.36 27.33 -29.23
CA PRO A 119 -2.81 28.30 -30.18
C PRO A 119 -2.87 27.71 -31.58
N LYS A 120 -3.33 28.56 -32.51
CA LYS A 120 -3.39 28.43 -33.96
C LYS A 120 -2.12 29.08 -34.52
N GLY A 121 -1.54 28.49 -35.57
CA GLY A 121 -0.56 29.18 -36.46
C GLY A 121 0.75 28.42 -36.60
N GLU A 122 0.88 27.84 -37.72
CA GLU A 122 1.66 28.07 -38.96
C GLU A 122 3.13 27.59 -38.94
N ASP A 123 3.36 26.70 -39.94
CA ASP A 123 4.54 26.49 -40.79
C ASP A 123 5.95 26.35 -40.16
N ALA A 124 6.51 25.17 -40.36
CA ALA A 124 7.78 24.98 -41.03
C ALA A 124 8.13 23.49 -41.19
N ASN A 125 8.11 23.09 -42.42
CA ASN A 125 8.70 21.95 -43.09
C ASN A 125 10.17 21.73 -42.65
N ALA A 126 10.49 20.55 -42.16
CA ALA A 126 11.81 19.95 -42.26
C ALA A 126 11.69 18.42 -42.15
N PRO A 127 12.26 17.67 -43.10
CA PRO A 127 12.18 16.22 -43.14
C PRO A 127 13.19 15.62 -42.13
N PHE A 128 12.73 14.70 -41.31
CA PHE A 128 13.61 13.82 -40.57
C PHE A 128 13.61 12.45 -41.24
N ASP A 129 14.58 12.32 -42.15
CA ASP A 129 14.98 11.06 -42.74
C ASP A 129 15.83 10.27 -41.74
N GLU A 130 15.59 8.98 -41.76
CA GLU A 130 16.60 7.93 -41.55
C GLU A 130 17.02 7.62 -40.13
N PHE A 131 16.25 6.77 -39.47
CA PHE A 131 16.83 5.73 -38.62
C PHE A 131 16.15 4.38 -38.90
N ASP A 132 16.46 3.88 -40.07
CA ASP A 132 16.24 2.49 -40.44
C ASP A 132 17.49 1.69 -40.05
N SER A 133 17.26 0.45 -39.67
CA SER A 133 18.28 -0.60 -39.62
C SER A 133 19.12 -0.73 -38.34
N MET A 134 18.49 -1.31 -37.29
CA MET A 134 19.21 -2.33 -36.54
C MET A 134 18.27 -3.52 -36.32
N GLY A 135 18.56 -4.56 -37.07
CA GLY A 135 17.85 -5.81 -37.13
C GLY A 135 17.71 -6.48 -35.79
N PHE A 136 16.47 -6.64 -35.35
CA PHE A 136 16.13 -7.61 -34.34
C PHE A 136 15.89 -8.95 -35.02
N ALA A 137 16.92 -9.80 -35.03
CA ALA A 137 16.81 -11.16 -35.47
C ALA A 137 15.88 -11.92 -34.55
N ALA A 138 14.75 -12.37 -35.08
CA ALA A 138 13.86 -13.33 -34.45
C ALA A 138 14.62 -14.66 -34.28
N MET A 139 15.03 -14.99 -33.06
CA MET A 139 15.42 -16.34 -32.70
C MET A 139 14.15 -17.16 -32.48
N GLY A 140 13.81 -17.97 -33.44
CA GLY A 140 12.87 -19.06 -33.31
C GLY A 140 13.41 -20.08 -32.31
N GLY A 141 12.82 -20.14 -31.13
CA GLY A 141 13.00 -21.22 -30.15
C GLY A 141 11.79 -22.12 -30.20
N SER A 142 11.98 -23.37 -30.56
CA SER A 142 11.01 -24.44 -30.61
C SER A 142 10.32 -24.65 -29.27
N GLU A 143 8.99 -24.74 -29.34
CA GLU A 143 8.13 -25.32 -28.30
C GLU A 143 8.47 -26.81 -28.20
N ASP A 144 9.14 -27.19 -27.13
CA ASP A 144 9.09 -28.53 -26.52
C ASP A 144 10.20 -28.60 -25.46
N ASP A 145 9.83 -28.30 -24.23
CA ASP A 145 10.39 -28.89 -23.00
C ASP A 145 9.81 -28.15 -21.77
N LEU A 146 8.60 -28.51 -21.39
CA LEU A 146 8.11 -28.29 -20.05
C LEU A 146 8.00 -29.62 -19.33
N PRO A 147 8.83 -29.90 -18.33
CA PRO A 147 8.71 -31.11 -17.53
C PRO A 147 7.69 -30.87 -16.41
N PHE A 148 6.50 -31.36 -16.61
CA PHE A 148 5.54 -31.71 -15.54
C PHE A 148 4.97 -33.07 -15.85
#